data_b2b9841ef8fa8202a9e5259d1351674b
#
_entry.id   b2b9841ef8fa8202a9e5259d1351674b
#
_cell.length_a   1.000
_cell.length_b   1.000
_cell.length_c   1.000
_cell.angle_alpha   90.00
_cell.angle_beta   90.00
_cell.angle_gamma   90.00
#
_symmetry.space_group_name_H-M   'P 1'
#
loop_
_entity.id
_entity.type
_entity.pdbx_description
1 polymer ?
#
loop_
_entity_poly.entity_id
_entity_poly.type
_entity_poly.pdbx_seq_one_letter_code
_entity_poly.pdbx_strand_id
1 'polypeptide(L)'
;MKEAQDALRTTGIPAFALAWRSTAAYPTAPDQYIVYTTMTTESEHWDDALCQYQIYVYLNLWSKGDPTGAARSILQAMRSGGFALVEESDSFEEETEYFCISSTWLLRKEADSDGT
;
A
#
# COMPACT_ATOMS: atom_id res chain seq x y z
N MET A 1 -3.79 4.49 -7.94
CA MET A 1 -2.75 5.40 -7.39
C MET A 1 -1.39 4.96 -7.84
N LYS A 2 -0.76 5.79 -8.62
CA LYS A 2 0.49 5.43 -9.28
C LYS A 2 1.66 5.21 -8.31
N GLU A 3 1.79 6.08 -7.33
CA GLU A 3 2.91 6.02 -6.40
C GLU A 3 2.91 4.71 -5.61
N ALA A 4 1.75 4.29 -5.12
CA ALA A 4 1.64 3.04 -4.39
C ALA A 4 1.86 1.84 -5.31
N GLN A 5 1.29 1.88 -6.51
CA GLN A 5 1.47 0.80 -7.48
C GLN A 5 2.94 0.63 -7.86
N ASP A 6 3.63 1.75 -8.11
CA ASP A 6 5.04 1.70 -8.49
C ASP A 6 5.88 1.13 -7.36
N ALA A 7 5.62 1.54 -6.12
CA ALA A 7 6.33 1.00 -4.96
C ALA A 7 6.08 -0.49 -4.81
N LEU A 8 4.81 -0.91 -4.84
CA LEU A 8 4.44 -2.31 -4.60
C LEU A 8 4.91 -3.24 -5.72
N ARG A 9 5.02 -2.73 -6.94
CA ARG A 9 5.50 -3.52 -8.07
C ARG A 9 6.91 -4.06 -7.83
N THR A 10 7.74 -3.33 -7.10
CA THR A 10 9.12 -3.75 -6.84
C THR A 10 9.20 -4.95 -5.89
N THR A 11 8.14 -5.26 -5.17
CA THR A 11 8.14 -6.40 -4.25
C THR A 11 8.02 -7.74 -4.96
N GLY A 12 7.49 -7.75 -6.18
CA GLY A 12 7.19 -9.00 -6.89
C GLY A 12 5.98 -9.75 -6.36
N ILE A 13 5.28 -9.21 -5.38
CA ILE A 13 4.10 -9.84 -4.80
C ILE A 13 2.86 -9.34 -5.54
N PRO A 14 1.93 -10.23 -5.92
CA PRO A 14 0.69 -9.78 -6.56
C PRO A 14 -0.05 -8.79 -5.68
N ALA A 15 -0.41 -7.63 -6.25
CA ALA A 15 -1.08 -6.56 -5.53
C ALA A 15 -2.36 -6.16 -6.26
N PHE A 16 -3.45 -6.04 -5.50
CA PHE A 16 -4.76 -5.74 -6.04
C PHE A 16 -5.33 -4.52 -5.34
N ALA A 17 -5.82 -3.58 -6.14
CA ALA A 17 -6.49 -2.41 -5.60
C ALA A 17 -7.89 -2.78 -5.13
N LEU A 18 -8.27 -2.34 -3.93
CA LEU A 18 -9.58 -2.50 -3.31
C LEU A 18 -9.86 -3.91 -2.81
N ALA A 19 -9.70 -4.94 -3.63
CA ALA A 19 -9.96 -6.31 -3.22
C ALA A 19 -9.35 -7.27 -4.24
N TRP A 20 -9.06 -8.49 -3.79
CA TRP A 20 -8.71 -9.55 -4.72
C TRP A 20 -9.94 -9.96 -5.51
N ARG A 21 -9.76 -10.16 -6.80
CA ARG A 21 -10.79 -10.68 -7.68
C ARG A 21 -10.20 -11.72 -8.60
N SER A 22 -10.99 -12.73 -8.92
CA SER A 22 -10.58 -13.73 -9.88
C SER A 22 -10.33 -13.09 -11.24
N THR A 23 -9.18 -13.38 -11.81
CA THR A 23 -8.78 -12.91 -13.12
C THR A 23 -8.21 -14.06 -13.95
N ALA A 24 -7.96 -13.81 -15.22
CA ALA A 24 -7.32 -14.82 -16.06
C ALA A 24 -5.95 -15.22 -15.53
N ALA A 25 -5.20 -14.27 -14.98
CA ALA A 25 -3.88 -14.54 -14.39
C ALA A 25 -3.98 -15.20 -13.03
N TYR A 26 -5.03 -14.88 -12.25
CA TYR A 26 -5.20 -15.39 -10.89
C TYR A 26 -6.64 -15.88 -10.73
N PRO A 27 -6.97 -17.09 -11.23
CA PRO A 27 -8.34 -17.62 -11.09
C PRO A 27 -8.70 -17.96 -9.65
N THR A 28 -7.70 -18.21 -8.81
CA THR A 28 -7.86 -18.38 -7.36
C THR A 28 -6.93 -17.41 -6.65
N ALA A 29 -7.21 -17.14 -5.38
CA ALA A 29 -6.35 -16.26 -4.60
C ALA A 29 -4.94 -16.84 -4.48
N PRO A 30 -3.90 -16.04 -4.75
CA PRO A 30 -2.53 -16.51 -4.55
C PRO A 30 -2.26 -16.84 -3.09
N ASP A 31 -1.25 -17.66 -2.82
CA ASP A 31 -0.85 -17.98 -1.45
C ASP A 31 -0.31 -16.75 -0.71
N GLN A 32 0.16 -15.78 -1.44
CA GLN A 32 0.63 -14.52 -0.88
C GLN A 32 0.24 -13.40 -1.81
N TYR A 33 -0.44 -12.39 -1.28
CA TYR A 33 -0.88 -11.26 -2.09
C TYR A 33 -1.14 -10.04 -1.21
N ILE A 34 -1.23 -8.90 -1.87
CA ILE A 34 -1.48 -7.61 -1.23
C ILE A 34 -2.81 -7.08 -1.72
N VAL A 35 -3.61 -6.55 -0.80
CA VAL A 35 -4.77 -5.74 -1.14
C VAL A 35 -4.54 -4.36 -0.55
N TYR A 36 -4.74 -3.33 -1.34
CA TYR A 36 -4.50 -1.97 -0.88
C TYR A 36 -5.59 -1.02 -1.34
N THR A 37 -5.81 0.01 -0.54
CA THR A 37 -6.65 1.14 -0.90
C THR A 37 -5.89 2.42 -0.62
N THR A 38 -6.22 3.47 -1.33
CA THR A 38 -5.56 4.76 -1.16
C THR A 38 -6.58 5.84 -0.88
N MET A 39 -6.16 6.83 -0.10
CA MET A 39 -6.95 8.01 0.15
C MET A 39 -6.04 9.21 0.07
N THR A 40 -6.44 10.18 -0.75
CA THR A 40 -5.69 11.41 -0.89
C THR A 40 -6.44 12.53 -0.21
N THR A 41 -5.75 13.26 0.64
CA THR A 41 -6.27 14.46 1.26
C THR A 41 -5.40 15.64 0.88
N GLU A 42 -6.01 16.81 0.84
CA GLU A 42 -5.34 18.04 0.47
C GLU A 42 -5.33 18.96 1.67
N SER A 43 -4.16 19.50 2.00
CA SER A 43 -4.05 20.49 3.06
C SER A 43 -4.52 21.83 2.55
N GLU A 44 -5.26 22.55 3.37
CA GLU A 44 -5.72 23.88 3.03
C GLU A 44 -4.59 24.89 3.16
N HIS A 45 -4.52 25.78 2.19
CA HIS A 45 -3.66 26.94 2.23
C HIS A 45 -4.50 28.17 1.91
N TRP A 46 -4.39 29.15 2.77
CA TRP A 46 -5.27 30.29 2.71
C TRP A 46 -4.86 31.33 1.67
N ASP A 47 -3.60 31.45 1.40
CA ASP A 47 -3.10 32.64 0.74
C ASP A 47 -2.04 32.35 -0.32
N ASP A 48 -1.79 31.14 -0.65
CA ASP A 48 -0.81 30.87 -1.68
C ASP A 48 -1.17 29.65 -2.50
N ALA A 49 -0.40 29.44 -3.51
CA ALA A 49 -0.61 28.38 -4.46
C ALA A 49 0.00 27.06 -4.03
N LEU A 50 0.70 27.03 -2.91
CA LEU A 50 1.39 25.81 -2.48
C LEU A 50 0.43 24.94 -1.70
N CYS A 51 0.06 23.82 -2.30
CA CYS A 51 -0.79 22.82 -1.66
C CYS A 51 0.05 21.60 -1.32
N GLN A 52 -0.27 20.98 -0.20
CA GLN A 52 0.30 19.70 0.16
C GLN A 52 -0.76 18.62 0.02
N TYR A 53 -0.38 17.53 -0.59
CA TYR A 53 -1.20 16.35 -0.64
C TYR A 53 -0.67 15.34 0.35
N GLN A 54 -1.60 14.66 1.01
CA GLN A 54 -1.28 13.52 1.85
C GLN A 54 -1.94 12.31 1.24
N ILE A 55 -1.13 11.32 0.93
CA ILE A 55 -1.60 10.08 0.34
C ILE A 55 -1.46 9.00 1.38
N TYR A 56 -2.59 8.47 1.82
CA TYR A 56 -2.62 7.33 2.73
C TYR A 56 -2.80 6.06 1.92
N VAL A 57 -2.02 5.06 2.24
CA VAL A 57 -2.18 3.72 1.67
C VAL A 57 -2.50 2.77 2.80
N TYR A 58 -3.66 2.13 2.72
CA TYR A 58 -4.08 1.09 3.64
C TYR A 58 -3.78 -0.24 2.96
N LEU A 59 -2.89 -1.00 3.53
CA LEU A 59 -2.33 -2.16 2.87
C LEU A 59 -2.52 -3.38 3.75
N ASN A 60 -3.07 -4.45 3.16
CA ASN A 60 -3.17 -5.75 3.82
C ASN A 60 -2.34 -6.75 3.04
N LEU A 61 -1.36 -7.32 3.72
CA LEU A 61 -0.60 -8.45 3.19
C LEU A 61 -1.25 -9.73 3.68
N TRP A 62 -1.68 -10.57 2.76
CA TRP A 62 -2.25 -11.88 3.06
C TRP A 62 -1.22 -12.94 2.68
N SER A 63 -0.91 -13.85 3.61
CA SER A 63 0.09 -14.87 3.38
C SER A 63 -0.30 -16.18 4.06
N LYS A 64 -0.28 -17.27 3.31
CA LYS A 64 -0.51 -18.59 3.89
C LYS A 64 0.69 -19.13 4.64
N GLY A 65 1.87 -18.65 4.28
CA GLY A 65 3.10 -19.02 4.97
C GLY A 65 3.60 -17.89 5.85
N ASP A 66 4.84 -18.02 6.30
CA ASP A 66 5.48 -17.00 7.10
C ASP A 66 5.54 -15.67 6.34
N PRO A 67 4.89 -14.62 6.83
CA PRO A 67 4.84 -13.34 6.11
C PRO A 67 6.06 -12.45 6.31
N THR A 68 7.05 -12.87 7.10
CA THR A 68 8.16 -12.01 7.50
C THR A 68 8.94 -11.46 6.31
N GLY A 69 9.28 -12.32 5.36
CA GLY A 69 10.05 -11.88 4.19
C GLY A 69 9.27 -10.92 3.32
N ALA A 70 7.99 -11.21 3.10
CA ALA A 70 7.12 -10.35 2.30
C ALA A 70 6.91 -9.00 2.99
N ALA A 71 6.69 -9.03 4.31
CA ALA A 71 6.51 -7.79 5.08
C ALA A 71 7.75 -6.90 5.00
N ARG A 72 8.94 -7.51 5.05
CA ARG A 72 10.19 -6.76 4.92
C ARG A 72 10.33 -6.16 3.52
N SER A 73 9.97 -6.90 2.49
CA SER A 73 10.01 -6.39 1.11
C SER A 73 9.07 -5.20 0.95
N ILE A 74 7.89 -5.28 1.52
CA ILE A 74 6.93 -4.18 1.50
C ILE A 74 7.48 -2.96 2.23
N LEU A 75 8.06 -3.17 3.40
CA LEU A 75 8.65 -2.09 4.19
C LEU A 75 9.72 -1.36 3.39
N GLN A 76 10.61 -2.10 2.76
CA GLN A 76 11.67 -1.51 1.95
C GLN A 76 11.11 -0.78 0.73
N ALA A 77 10.16 -1.40 0.04
CA ALA A 77 9.56 -0.82 -1.16
C ALA A 77 8.83 0.48 -0.85
N MET A 78 8.02 0.48 0.20
CA MET A 78 7.26 1.67 0.57
C MET A 78 8.18 2.79 1.04
N ARG A 79 9.19 2.49 1.82
CA ARG A 79 10.16 3.50 2.25
C ARG A 79 10.95 4.06 1.08
N SER A 80 11.33 3.22 0.13
CA SER A 80 12.02 3.68 -1.09
C SER A 80 11.13 4.60 -1.92
N GLY A 81 9.82 4.39 -1.87
CA GLY A 81 8.86 5.26 -2.53
C GLY A 81 8.54 6.54 -1.78
N GLY A 82 9.16 6.77 -0.62
CA GLY A 82 8.94 7.96 0.16
C GLY A 82 7.85 7.87 1.20
N PHE A 83 7.25 6.69 1.37
CA PHE A 83 6.18 6.50 2.34
C PHE A 83 6.74 6.28 3.74
N ALA A 84 6.04 6.82 4.73
CA ALA A 84 6.32 6.59 6.14
C ALA A 84 5.27 5.65 6.71
N LEU A 85 5.71 4.70 7.54
CA LEU A 85 4.80 3.80 8.22
C LEU A 85 4.11 4.54 9.36
N VAL A 86 2.79 4.51 9.36
CA VAL A 86 1.97 5.14 10.39
C VAL A 86 1.55 4.13 11.44
N GLU A 87 1.10 2.97 11.01
CA GLU A 87 0.55 1.96 11.90
C GLU A 87 0.69 0.59 11.26
N GLU A 88 0.89 -0.42 12.09
CA GLU A 88 0.97 -1.80 11.62
C GLU A 88 0.36 -2.72 12.68
N SER A 89 -0.38 -3.71 12.22
CA SER A 89 -0.92 -4.75 13.08
C SER A 89 -0.93 -6.08 12.32
N ASP A 90 -0.95 -7.17 13.07
CA ASP A 90 -1.01 -8.49 12.46
C ASP A 90 -2.14 -9.30 13.06
N SER A 91 -2.61 -10.26 12.29
CA SER A 91 -3.67 -11.17 12.70
C SER A 91 -3.55 -12.47 11.91
N PHE A 92 -4.25 -13.50 12.38
CA PHE A 92 -4.31 -14.78 11.71
C PHE A 92 -5.77 -15.18 11.57
N GLU A 93 -6.17 -15.54 10.35
CA GLU A 93 -7.51 -15.99 10.07
C GLU A 93 -7.54 -17.51 10.02
N GLU A 94 -8.20 -18.14 11.00
CA GLU A 94 -8.17 -19.59 11.13
C GLU A 94 -8.86 -20.32 9.99
N GLU A 95 -9.96 -19.76 9.49
CA GLU A 95 -10.74 -20.45 8.44
C GLU A 95 -9.97 -20.60 7.14
N THR A 96 -9.22 -19.60 6.76
CA THR A 96 -8.46 -19.60 5.51
C THR A 96 -6.99 -19.92 5.71
N GLU A 97 -6.53 -19.89 6.96
CA GLU A 97 -5.13 -20.08 7.35
C GLU A 97 -4.21 -19.02 6.76
N TYR A 98 -4.73 -17.82 6.51
CA TYR A 98 -3.92 -16.68 6.09
C TYR A 98 -3.48 -15.86 7.29
N PHE A 99 -2.20 -15.50 7.30
CA PHE A 99 -1.74 -14.39 8.12
C PHE A 99 -2.07 -13.09 7.39
N CYS A 100 -2.50 -12.08 8.13
CA CYS A 100 -2.76 -10.76 7.59
C CYS A 100 -1.94 -9.73 8.35
N ILE A 101 -1.11 -8.99 7.63
CA ILE A 101 -0.41 -7.84 8.18
C ILE A 101 -1.02 -6.60 7.57
N SER A 102 -1.67 -5.80 8.42
CA SER A 102 -2.31 -4.56 8.01
C SER A 102 -1.38 -3.41 8.33
N SER A 103 -1.14 -2.54 7.37
CA SER A 103 -0.28 -1.39 7.57
C SER A 103 -0.87 -0.16 6.92
N THR A 104 -0.62 0.98 7.53
CA THR A 104 -1.04 2.27 7.00
C THR A 104 0.21 3.09 6.72
N TRP A 105 0.28 3.64 5.53
CA TRP A 105 1.43 4.39 5.05
C TRP A 105 1.02 5.78 4.65
N LEU A 106 1.91 6.72 4.78
CA LEU A 106 1.66 8.12 4.45
C LEU A 106 2.77 8.65 3.57
N LEU A 107 2.38 9.26 2.47
CA LEU A 107 3.27 10.02 1.60
C LEU A 107 2.77 11.46 1.56
N ARG A 108 3.64 12.41 1.84
CA ARG A 108 3.35 13.83 1.69
C ARG A 108 4.00 14.32 0.41
N LYS A 109 3.18 14.94 -0.41
CA LYS A 109 3.64 15.55 -1.67
C LYS A 109 3.22 17.00 -1.71
N GLU A 110 4.12 17.86 -2.15
CA GLU A 110 3.76 19.22 -2.46
C GLU A 110 3.24 19.26 -3.89
N ALA A 111 2.12 19.94 -4.07
CA ALA A 111 1.68 20.23 -5.41
C ALA A 111 2.64 21.24 -6.00
N ASP A 112 3.14 20.95 -7.16
CA ASP A 112 4.02 21.86 -7.86
C ASP A 112 3.17 22.94 -8.51
N SER A 113 3.06 24.04 -7.82
CA SER A 113 2.15 25.11 -8.21
C SER A 113 2.58 25.86 -9.46
N ASP A 114 3.83 25.81 -9.80
CA ASP A 114 4.34 26.53 -10.96
C ASP A 114 4.70 25.62 -12.10
N GLY A 115 4.40 24.37 -11.97
CA GLY A 115 4.68 23.39 -12.99
C GLY A 115 6.15 23.04 -13.13
N THR A 116 6.93 23.40 -12.19
CA THR A 116 8.36 23.08 -12.22
C THR A 116 8.71 22.03 -11.21
#